data_b100245b4da5b61853e0b77c09021f0c
#
_entry.id   b100245b4da5b61853e0b77c09021f0c
#
_cell.length_a   1.000
_cell.length_b   1.000
_cell.length_c   1.000
_cell.angle_alpha   90.00
_cell.angle_beta   90.00
_cell.angle_gamma   90.00
#
_symmetry.space_group_name_H-M   'P 1'
#
loop_
_entity.id
_entity.type
_entity.pdbx_description
1 polymer ?
#
loop_
_entity_poly.entity_id
_entity_poly.type
_entity_poly.pdbx_seq_one_letter_code
_entity_poly.pdbx_strand_id
1 'polypeptide(L)'
;EVLILGASESAFDILLFYFKWYDKDKIKKKIKARIIANSRFKKPSFSEVRYLPEKYTNPLAINIYKDKTAIILWSKENPIAIVIKNNEIAEGYKKYFELMWKIARKG
;
A
#
# COMPACT_ATOMS: atom_id res chain seq x y z
N GLU A 1 2.89 4.94 10.98
CA GLU A 1 2.55 5.20 9.58
C GLU A 1 2.61 3.93 8.75
N VAL A 2 1.62 3.75 7.89
CA VAL A 2 1.58 2.63 6.94
C VAL A 2 1.93 3.15 5.56
N LEU A 3 2.81 2.43 4.85
CA LEU A 3 3.20 2.76 3.49
C LEU A 3 2.66 1.68 2.55
N ILE A 4 1.92 2.09 1.52
CA ILE A 4 1.33 1.17 0.55
C ILE A 4 1.80 1.56 -0.85
N LEU A 5 2.49 0.64 -1.52
CA LEU A 5 2.99 0.83 -2.87
C LEU A 5 2.24 -0.08 -3.84
N GLY A 6 1.75 0.48 -4.93
CA GLY A 6 1.14 -0.30 -6.00
C GLY A 6 -0.35 -0.57 -5.83
N ALA A 7 -1.06 0.25 -5.04
CA ALA A 7 -2.50 0.09 -4.91
C ALA A 7 -3.20 0.34 -6.24
N SER A 8 -4.03 -0.60 -6.66
CA SER A 8 -4.91 -0.47 -7.82
C SER A 8 -6.36 -0.56 -7.36
N GLU A 9 -7.29 -0.15 -8.21
CA GLU A 9 -8.71 -0.17 -7.87
C GLU A 9 -9.17 -1.58 -7.50
N SER A 10 -8.82 -2.58 -8.29
CA SER A 10 -9.20 -3.97 -8.02
C SER A 10 -8.51 -4.54 -6.77
N ALA A 11 -7.25 -4.21 -6.56
CA ALA A 11 -6.53 -4.59 -5.35
C ALA A 11 -7.14 -3.90 -4.13
N PHE A 12 -7.57 -2.66 -4.29
CA PHE A 12 -8.14 -1.87 -3.21
C PHE A 12 -9.48 -2.43 -2.73
N ASP A 13 -10.33 -2.90 -3.65
CA ASP A 13 -11.61 -3.52 -3.28
C ASP A 13 -11.41 -4.77 -2.42
N ILE A 14 -10.42 -5.58 -2.74
CA ILE A 14 -10.07 -6.76 -1.96
C ILE A 14 -9.42 -6.35 -0.64
N LEU A 15 -8.56 -5.36 -0.67
CA LEU A 15 -7.94 -4.79 0.52
C LEU A 15 -8.97 -4.21 1.47
N LEU A 16 -10.02 -3.57 0.96
CA LEU A 16 -11.11 -3.03 1.79
C LEU A 16 -11.80 -4.12 2.61
N PHE A 17 -11.96 -5.31 2.03
CA PHE A 17 -12.53 -6.45 2.75
C PHE A 17 -11.66 -6.84 3.94
N TYR A 18 -10.34 -6.91 3.76
CA TYR A 18 -9.40 -7.22 4.83
C TYR A 18 -9.11 -6.03 5.73
N PHE A 19 -9.16 -4.81 5.20
CA PHE A 19 -8.87 -3.58 5.93
C PHE A 19 -10.09 -2.97 6.62
N LYS A 20 -11.24 -3.60 6.56
CA LYS A 20 -12.42 -3.14 7.32
C LYS A 20 -12.10 -3.07 8.82
N TRP A 21 -11.37 -4.07 9.31
CA TRP A 21 -10.86 -4.09 10.68
C TRP A 21 -9.70 -3.14 10.88
N TYR A 22 -8.83 -3.09 9.90
CA TYR A 22 -7.63 -2.27 9.90
C TYR A 22 -7.98 -0.77 9.92
N ASP A 23 -8.94 -0.36 9.10
CA ASP A 23 -9.33 1.05 9.02
C ASP A 23 -9.99 1.53 10.33
N LYS A 24 -10.78 0.67 10.99
CA LYS A 24 -11.33 0.96 12.31
C LYS A 24 -10.23 1.18 13.34
N ASP A 25 -9.25 0.29 13.35
CA ASP A 25 -8.11 0.39 14.26
C ASP A 25 -7.25 1.62 13.94
N LYS A 26 -7.06 1.89 12.66
CA LYS A 26 -6.35 3.06 12.16
C LYS A 26 -7.01 4.37 12.60
N ILE A 27 -8.33 4.46 12.50
CA ILE A 27 -9.08 5.63 12.94
C ILE A 27 -8.97 5.79 14.45
N LYS A 28 -9.15 4.70 15.19
CA LYS A 28 -9.07 4.69 16.64
C LYS A 28 -7.69 5.12 17.15
N LYS A 29 -6.63 4.66 16.51
CA LYS A 29 -5.24 4.96 16.88
C LYS A 29 -4.66 6.16 16.15
N LYS A 30 -5.42 6.76 15.23
CA LYS A 30 -4.97 7.88 14.39
C LYS A 30 -3.71 7.53 13.57
N ILE A 31 -3.63 6.32 13.07
CA ILE A 31 -2.50 5.86 12.26
C ILE A 31 -2.61 6.46 10.86
N LYS A 32 -1.57 7.14 10.43
CA LYS A 32 -1.50 7.74 9.09
C LYS A 32 -1.04 6.71 8.06
N ALA A 33 -1.49 6.90 6.81
CA ALA A 33 -1.02 6.11 5.70
C ALA A 33 -0.60 7.00 4.53
N ARG A 34 0.42 6.57 3.81
CA ARG A 34 0.79 7.15 2.52
C ARG A 34 0.70 6.07 1.47
N ILE A 35 0.02 6.37 0.37
CA ILE A 35 -0.31 5.40 -0.67
C ILE A 35 0.21 5.90 -2.01
N ILE A 36 0.96 5.05 -2.71
CA ILE A 36 1.31 5.27 -4.10
C ILE A 36 0.42 4.36 -4.94
N ALA A 37 -0.47 4.96 -5.70
CA ALA A 37 -1.49 4.24 -6.45
C ALA A 37 -1.20 4.27 -7.95
N ASN A 38 -1.67 3.26 -8.66
CA ASN A 38 -1.60 3.17 -10.12
C ASN A 38 -2.88 3.64 -10.80
N SER A 39 -3.97 3.77 -10.05
CA SER A 39 -5.26 4.24 -10.55
C SER A 39 -5.99 5.01 -9.46
N ARG A 40 -6.97 5.81 -9.84
CA ARG A 40 -7.77 6.56 -8.88
C ARG A 40 -8.70 5.64 -8.11
N PHE A 41 -8.85 5.91 -6.82
CA PHE A 41 -9.77 5.18 -5.95
C PHE A 41 -10.18 6.09 -4.78
N LYS A 42 -11.18 5.63 -4.03
CA LYS A 42 -11.64 6.36 -2.84
C LYS A 42 -10.57 6.31 -1.75
N LYS A 43 -10.10 7.48 -1.35
CA LYS A 43 -9.04 7.63 -0.37
C LYS A 43 -9.47 7.17 1.02
N PRO A 44 -8.72 6.28 1.68
CA PRO A 44 -8.99 5.91 3.08
C PRO A 44 -8.79 7.08 4.04
N SER A 45 -9.38 6.96 5.24
CA SER A 45 -9.23 7.96 6.29
C SER A 45 -7.76 8.11 6.72
N PHE A 46 -7.35 9.34 6.99
CA PHE A 46 -5.98 9.67 7.41
C PHE A 46 -4.91 9.25 6.40
N SER A 47 -5.24 9.32 5.09
CA SER A 47 -4.33 8.90 4.03
C SER A 47 -3.94 10.06 3.13
N GLU A 48 -2.69 10.02 2.64
CA GLU A 48 -2.25 10.82 1.52
C GLU A 48 -2.00 9.87 0.35
N VAL A 49 -2.44 10.26 -0.85
CA VAL A 49 -2.31 9.43 -2.04
C VAL A 49 -1.55 10.20 -3.11
N ARG A 50 -0.56 9.54 -3.71
CA ARG A 50 0.12 10.02 -4.92
C ARG A 50 0.01 8.95 -5.99
N TYR A 51 0.25 9.32 -7.24
CA TYR A 51 -0.03 8.46 -8.39
C TYR A 51 1.21 8.28 -9.26
N LEU A 52 1.44 7.05 -9.69
CA LEU A 52 2.39 6.72 -10.74
C LEU A 52 1.67 6.68 -12.09
N PRO A 53 2.41 6.88 -13.21
CA PRO A 53 1.81 6.71 -14.54
C PRO A 53 1.22 5.32 -14.73
N GLU A 54 0.08 5.24 -15.43
CA GLU A 54 -0.64 3.98 -15.64
C GLU A 54 0.20 2.89 -16.31
N LYS A 55 1.16 3.28 -17.14
CA LYS A 55 2.06 2.33 -17.82
C LYS A 55 2.86 1.46 -16.85
N TYR A 56 2.96 1.85 -15.59
CA TYR A 56 3.66 1.08 -14.55
C TYR A 56 2.70 0.24 -13.71
N THR A 57 1.44 0.16 -14.10
CA THR A 57 0.44 -0.66 -13.41
C THR A 57 0.83 -2.13 -13.48
N ASN A 58 0.80 -2.79 -12.33
CA ASN A 58 1.04 -4.22 -12.23
C ASN A 58 0.24 -4.77 -11.04
N PRO A 59 0.04 -6.10 -10.96
CA PRO A 59 -0.80 -6.69 -9.91
C PRO A 59 -0.12 -6.80 -8.54
N LEU A 60 1.09 -6.28 -8.40
CA LEU A 60 1.81 -6.34 -7.12
C LEU A 60 1.50 -5.13 -6.25
N ALA A 61 1.29 -5.37 -4.96
CA ALA A 61 1.22 -4.33 -3.95
C ALA A 61 2.20 -4.66 -2.82
N ILE A 62 2.79 -3.64 -2.23
CA ILE A 62 3.71 -3.80 -1.10
C ILE A 62 3.23 -2.91 0.03
N ASN A 63 2.93 -3.52 1.18
CA ASN A 63 2.50 -2.81 2.37
C ASN A 63 3.62 -2.89 3.41
N ILE A 64 4.00 -1.74 3.95
CA ILE A 64 5.08 -1.67 4.94
C ILE A 64 4.52 -1.03 6.21
N TYR A 65 4.62 -1.76 7.32
CA TYR A 65 4.16 -1.28 8.62
C TYR A 65 5.08 -1.79 9.71
N LYS A 66 5.73 -0.87 10.42
CA LYS A 66 6.71 -1.18 11.46
C LYS A 66 7.84 -2.06 10.91
N ASP A 67 8.00 -3.27 11.43
CA ASP A 67 9.01 -4.23 10.99
C ASP A 67 8.47 -5.27 10.01
N LYS A 68 7.26 -5.06 9.49
CA LYS A 68 6.58 -6.01 8.59
C LYS A 68 6.48 -5.45 7.18
N THR A 69 6.76 -6.33 6.21
CA THR A 69 6.58 -6.05 4.80
C THR A 69 5.68 -7.14 4.22
N ALA A 70 4.55 -6.75 3.64
CA ALA A 70 3.65 -7.68 2.97
C ALA A 70 3.72 -7.45 1.48
N ILE A 71 4.11 -8.48 0.73
CA ILE A 71 4.14 -8.45 -0.73
C ILE A 71 2.93 -9.24 -1.21
N ILE A 72 2.03 -8.59 -1.95
CA ILE A 72 0.76 -9.18 -2.33
C ILE A 72 0.64 -9.19 -3.85
N LEU A 73 0.41 -10.37 -4.42
CA LEU A 73 0.09 -10.53 -5.83
C LEU A 73 -1.42 -10.66 -5.97
N TRP A 74 -2.04 -9.67 -6.61
CA TRP A 74 -3.48 -9.64 -6.85
C TRP A 74 -3.81 -10.33 -8.18
N SER A 75 -3.59 -11.63 -8.24
CA SER A 75 -3.96 -12.45 -9.39
C SER A 75 -5.33 -13.06 -9.13
N LYS A 76 -6.23 -13.01 -10.13
CA LYS A 76 -7.54 -13.65 -10.02
C LYS A 76 -7.46 -15.16 -9.85
N GLU A 77 -6.45 -15.77 -10.47
CA GLU A 77 -6.28 -17.23 -10.44
C GLU A 77 -5.51 -17.71 -9.22
N ASN A 78 -4.43 -17.00 -8.85
CA ASN A 78 -3.55 -17.42 -7.76
C ASN A 78 -3.09 -16.20 -6.93
N PRO A 79 -3.96 -15.67 -6.06
CA PRO A 79 -3.52 -14.59 -5.19
C PRO A 79 -2.48 -15.13 -4.19
N ILE A 80 -1.39 -14.39 -4.03
CA ILE A 80 -0.30 -14.76 -3.13
C ILE A 80 -0.01 -13.58 -2.22
N ALA A 81 0.16 -13.86 -0.93
CA ALA A 81 0.61 -12.87 0.03
C ALA A 81 1.81 -13.43 0.78
N ILE A 82 2.89 -12.66 0.82
CA ILE A 82 4.11 -13.00 1.55
C ILE A 82 4.32 -11.93 2.61
N VAL A 83 4.34 -12.34 3.87
CA VAL A 83 4.60 -11.42 4.98
C VAL A 83 5.98 -11.70 5.55
N ILE A 84 6.81 -10.66 5.57
CA ILE A 84 8.17 -10.75 6.09
C ILE A 84 8.25 -9.88 7.33
N LYS A 85 8.59 -10.49 8.46
CA LYS A 85 8.84 -9.77 9.70
C LYS A 85 10.34 -9.65 9.88
N ASN A 86 10.88 -8.48 9.51
CA ASN A 86 12.31 -8.20 9.61
C ASN A 86 12.53 -6.69 9.51
N ASN A 87 13.23 -6.13 10.48
CA ASN A 87 13.41 -4.70 10.56
C ASN A 87 14.25 -4.13 9.41
N GLU A 88 15.35 -4.80 9.05
CA GLU A 88 16.22 -4.33 7.98
C GLU A 88 15.52 -4.33 6.61
N ILE A 89 14.73 -5.38 6.35
CA ILE A 89 13.95 -5.49 5.10
C ILE A 89 12.89 -4.38 5.07
N ALA A 90 12.16 -4.16 6.17
CA ALA A 90 11.15 -3.11 6.23
C ALA A 90 11.79 -1.73 6.02
N GLU A 91 12.91 -1.46 6.66
CA GLU A 91 13.62 -0.18 6.49
C GLU A 91 14.12 0.02 5.05
N GLY A 92 14.59 -1.04 4.40
CA GLY A 92 14.99 -1.00 3.01
C GLY A 92 13.84 -0.63 2.09
N TYR A 93 12.68 -1.26 2.26
CA TYR A 93 11.50 -0.94 1.46
C TYR A 93 10.96 0.45 1.75
N LYS A 94 11.07 0.94 2.98
CA LYS A 94 10.69 2.31 3.31
C LYS A 94 11.52 3.33 2.53
N LYS A 95 12.81 3.09 2.38
CA LYS A 95 13.69 3.96 1.60
C LYS A 95 13.29 3.98 0.12
N TYR A 96 12.98 2.83 -0.46
CA TYR A 96 12.46 2.77 -1.83
C TYR A 96 11.13 3.51 -1.96
N PHE A 97 10.25 3.34 -0.98
CA PHE A 97 8.98 4.05 -0.98
C PHE A 97 9.20 5.57 -0.98
N GLU A 98 10.10 6.08 -0.14
CA GLU A 98 10.37 7.51 -0.07
C GLU A 98 10.90 8.06 -1.40
N LEU A 99 11.74 7.30 -2.11
CA LEU A 99 12.21 7.69 -3.42
C LEU A 99 11.06 7.79 -4.42
N MET A 100 10.20 6.79 -4.45
CA MET A 100 9.04 6.76 -5.35
C MET A 100 8.02 7.84 -5.00
N TRP A 101 7.87 8.12 -3.71
CA TRP A 101 6.96 9.18 -3.23
C TRP A 101 7.32 10.54 -3.78
N LYS A 102 8.61 10.82 -3.88
CA LYS A 102 9.10 12.08 -4.47
C LYS A 102 8.78 12.20 -5.95
N ILE A 103 8.78 11.07 -6.66
CA ILE A 103 8.53 11.03 -8.11
C ILE A 103 7.02 11.03 -8.39
N ALA A 104 6.22 10.42 -7.54
CA ALA A 104 4.79 10.26 -7.74
C ALA A 104 4.05 11.59 -7.69
N ARG A 105 3.01 11.72 -8.50
CA ARG A 105 2.24 12.96 -8.64
C ARG A 105 1.10 13.02 -7.64
N LYS A 106 0.88 14.21 -7.10
CA LYS A 106 -0.32 14.51 -6.34
C LYS A 106 -1.51 14.50 -7.30
N GLY A 107 -2.51 13.73 -6.96
CA GLY A 107 -3.65 13.52 -7.83
C GLY A 107 -4.41 14.78 -8.26
#